data_bba8d0bb27cbf39354e36fd1091ac227
#
_entry.id   bba8d0bb27cbf39354e36fd1091ac227
#
_cell.length_a   1.000
_cell.length_b   1.000
_cell.length_c   1.000
_cell.angle_alpha   90.00
_cell.angle_beta   90.00
_cell.angle_gamma   90.00
#
_symmetry.space_group_name_H-M   'P 1'
#
loop_
_entity.id
_entity.type
_entity.pdbx_description
1 polymer ?
#
loop_
_entity_poly.entity_id
_entity_poly.type
_entity_poly.pdbx_seq_one_letter_code
_entity_poly.pdbx_strand_id
1 'polypeptide(L)'
;CGELNDAEEQELRGIVSKFTPDEAEKIKKIEAVTNHDVKAVEYFVKEAFDRLGLSARLLHRITTSCEEARGLTKIMPGESIRIRLDQQGQLQELVYQRNAVEALHFTPHGDSFQARTDIKQVERRLGYLSGTIVSSFYLSAQKAGLSDALIMDLATIFGWDIDFALEIRKGDHFSVVYEEGFLNGNRHGNGRSLAAEFVNRGRVYRAIRHEKENGESDYYSPNGNSMRKAFLRAPVDFRRISSRFTKERFHPVLGKKRPHRGVDYAAATGTPIKAAGDGRVIFRGTKGGYGRTIILKHGSQYTTLYAHLSRFRNAVKNGTRVRQGQTIGYVGKSGLATGPHLHYEFRVNGRHRNPLTVKLPASAPIEKRYKREFLEESKRLTETLDLLARAMLAQTTKQ
;
A
#
# COMPACT_ATOMS: atom_id res chain seq x y z
N CYS A 1 -1.69 -31.37 14.93
CA CYS A 1 -0.45 -32.13 14.80
C CYS A 1 -0.37 -32.57 13.35
N GLY A 2 0.33 -31.87 12.52
CA GLY A 2 0.71 -32.30 11.17
C GLY A 2 2.20 -32.58 11.21
N GLU A 3 2.57 -33.83 10.96
CA GLU A 3 3.93 -34.23 10.70
C GLU A 3 4.37 -33.58 9.40
N LEU A 4 5.62 -33.05 9.35
CA LEU A 4 6.23 -32.56 8.12
C LEU A 4 6.20 -33.70 7.09
N ASN A 5 5.87 -33.41 5.84
CA ASN A 5 5.90 -34.41 4.79
C ASN A 5 7.35 -34.68 4.36
N ASP A 6 7.60 -35.89 3.79
CA ASP A 6 8.94 -36.36 3.40
C ASP A 6 9.70 -35.39 2.46
N ALA A 7 9.01 -34.56 1.68
CA ALA A 7 9.61 -33.57 0.80
C ALA A 7 10.17 -32.38 1.57
N GLU A 8 9.48 -31.91 2.61
CA GLU A 8 9.92 -30.82 3.49
C GLU A 8 11.11 -31.26 4.37
N GLU A 9 11.12 -32.54 4.78
CA GLU A 9 12.27 -33.12 5.49
C GLU A 9 13.50 -33.30 4.57
N GLN A 10 13.30 -33.64 3.30
CA GLN A 10 14.40 -33.73 2.32
C GLN A 10 14.99 -32.38 1.96
N GLU A 11 14.16 -31.32 1.86
CA GLU A 11 14.61 -29.96 1.59
C GLU A 11 15.42 -29.41 2.77
N LEU A 12 14.99 -29.65 4.01
CA LEU A 12 15.76 -29.34 5.23
C LEU A 12 17.10 -30.09 5.29
N ARG A 13 17.14 -31.37 4.91
CA ARG A 13 18.39 -32.17 4.83
C ARG A 13 19.33 -31.65 3.73
N GLY A 14 18.79 -31.16 2.58
CA GLY A 14 19.55 -30.58 1.48
C GLY A 14 20.27 -29.28 1.82
N ILE A 15 19.70 -28.49 2.74
CA ILE A 15 20.31 -27.23 3.22
C ILE A 15 21.48 -27.51 4.20
N VAL A 16 21.35 -28.52 5.06
CA VAL A 16 22.38 -28.91 6.01
C VAL A 16 23.60 -29.55 5.32
N SER A 17 23.44 -30.20 4.15
CA SER A 17 24.50 -30.88 3.42
C SER A 17 25.51 -29.98 2.69
N LYS A 18 25.27 -28.65 2.65
CA LYS A 18 26.15 -27.69 1.96
C LYS A 18 27.30 -27.14 2.85
N PHE A 19 27.37 -27.55 4.10
CA PHE A 19 28.43 -27.13 5.02
C PHE A 19 29.40 -28.25 5.27
N THR A 20 30.68 -27.92 5.48
CA THR A 20 31.67 -28.91 5.91
C THR A 20 31.29 -29.45 7.30
N PRO A 21 31.60 -30.72 7.63
CA PRO A 21 31.25 -31.32 8.92
C PRO A 21 31.64 -30.46 10.12
N ASP A 22 32.75 -29.76 10.07
CA ASP A 22 33.29 -28.90 11.13
C ASP A 22 32.50 -27.57 11.29
N GLU A 23 31.92 -27.05 10.22
CA GLU A 23 31.08 -25.84 10.24
C GLU A 23 29.63 -26.18 10.61
N ALA A 24 29.13 -27.33 10.19
CA ALA A 24 27.78 -27.81 10.52
C ALA A 24 27.62 -28.11 12.02
N GLU A 25 28.69 -28.42 12.72
CA GLU A 25 28.67 -28.65 14.16
C GLU A 25 28.59 -27.36 14.97
N LYS A 26 29.01 -26.23 14.39
CA LYS A 26 29.08 -24.92 15.07
C LYS A 26 27.95 -23.96 14.75
N ILE A 27 27.21 -24.17 13.63
CA ILE A 27 26.16 -23.24 13.18
C ILE A 27 24.91 -24.05 12.78
N LYS A 28 23.88 -24.04 13.63
CA LYS A 28 22.57 -24.59 13.29
C LYS A 28 21.65 -23.46 12.86
N LYS A 29 21.24 -23.44 11.59
CA LYS A 29 20.26 -22.49 11.02
C LYS A 29 18.88 -23.12 11.05
N ILE A 30 17.92 -22.45 11.63
CA ILE A 30 16.52 -22.84 11.62
C ILE A 30 15.77 -21.81 10.80
N GLU A 31 15.21 -22.23 9.66
CA GLU A 31 14.32 -21.40 8.86
C GLU A 31 12.88 -21.75 9.18
N ALA A 32 12.11 -20.73 9.59
CA ALA A 32 10.68 -20.90 9.85
C ALA A 32 9.91 -20.80 8.53
N VAL A 33 9.37 -21.92 8.07
CA VAL A 33 8.33 -21.93 7.04
C VAL A 33 7.00 -21.97 7.76
N THR A 34 6.33 -20.83 7.87
CA THR A 34 5.06 -20.72 8.59
C THR A 34 3.89 -20.53 7.64
N ASN A 35 2.92 -21.42 7.73
CA ASN A 35 1.56 -21.19 7.27
C ASN A 35 0.72 -20.59 8.43
N HIS A 36 0.47 -19.30 8.38
CA HIS A 36 -0.63 -18.48 8.96
C HIS A 36 -1.15 -18.73 10.41
N ASP A 37 -0.51 -19.49 11.30
CA ASP A 37 -1.01 -19.66 12.67
C ASP A 37 -0.01 -19.10 13.71
N VAL A 38 -0.41 -18.01 14.39
CA VAL A 38 0.43 -17.30 15.39
C VAL A 38 0.79 -18.21 16.59
N LYS A 39 -0.03 -19.19 16.93
CA LYS A 39 0.26 -20.16 18.00
C LYS A 39 1.32 -21.18 17.57
N ALA A 40 1.38 -21.52 16.28
CA ALA A 40 2.40 -22.40 15.73
C ALA A 40 3.81 -21.77 15.80
N VAL A 41 3.93 -20.45 15.66
CA VAL A 41 5.21 -19.72 15.66
C VAL A 41 5.87 -19.71 17.06
N GLU A 42 5.09 -19.46 18.11
CA GLU A 42 5.59 -19.47 19.49
C GLU A 42 6.06 -20.88 19.89
N TYR A 43 5.32 -21.89 19.44
CA TYR A 43 5.68 -23.31 19.59
C TYR A 43 6.96 -23.66 18.84
N PHE A 44 7.17 -23.16 17.63
CA PHE A 44 8.32 -23.43 16.77
C PHE A 44 9.65 -22.96 17.38
N VAL A 45 9.72 -21.73 17.90
CA VAL A 45 10.94 -21.21 18.53
C VAL A 45 11.29 -22.01 19.78
N LYS A 46 10.28 -22.36 20.57
CA LYS A 46 10.45 -23.19 21.77
C LYS A 46 10.97 -24.59 21.40
N GLU A 47 10.37 -25.23 20.41
CA GLU A 47 10.78 -26.54 19.92
C GLU A 47 12.21 -26.51 19.36
N ALA A 48 12.59 -25.45 18.66
CA ALA A 48 13.96 -25.25 18.18
C ALA A 48 14.99 -25.19 19.33
N PHE A 49 14.65 -24.47 20.40
CA PHE A 49 15.49 -24.40 21.61
C PHE A 49 15.57 -25.76 22.30
N ASP A 50 14.46 -26.46 22.46
CA ASP A 50 14.40 -27.78 23.08
C ASP A 50 15.23 -28.81 22.29
N ARG A 51 15.17 -28.83 20.95
CA ARG A 51 15.99 -29.68 20.07
C ARG A 51 17.50 -29.42 20.18
N LEU A 52 17.89 -28.18 20.52
CA LEU A 52 19.29 -27.80 20.73
C LEU A 52 19.74 -27.99 22.16
N GLY A 53 18.90 -28.52 23.05
CA GLY A 53 19.19 -28.67 24.48
C GLY A 53 19.22 -27.36 25.24
N LEU A 54 18.66 -26.30 24.70
CA LEU A 54 18.57 -24.98 25.33
C LEU A 54 17.28 -24.85 26.14
N SER A 55 17.36 -24.29 27.33
CA SER A 55 16.21 -24.20 28.22
C SER A 55 15.21 -23.12 27.80
N ALA A 56 13.91 -23.34 28.05
CA ALA A 56 12.87 -22.35 27.91
C ALA A 56 13.13 -21.08 28.75
N ARG A 57 13.84 -21.22 29.90
CA ARG A 57 14.27 -20.08 30.72
C ARG A 57 15.27 -19.18 29.96
N LEU A 58 16.15 -19.76 29.14
CA LEU A 58 17.08 -19.02 28.32
C LEU A 58 16.35 -18.20 27.26
N LEU A 59 15.38 -18.79 26.57
CA LEU A 59 14.53 -18.08 25.61
C LEU A 59 13.78 -16.91 26.28
N HIS A 60 13.20 -17.15 27.44
CA HIS A 60 12.51 -16.11 28.21
C HIS A 60 13.46 -14.96 28.59
N ARG A 61 14.68 -15.26 29.04
CA ARG A 61 15.68 -14.23 29.34
C ARG A 61 16.04 -13.40 28.12
N ILE A 62 16.21 -14.01 26.94
CA ILE A 62 16.48 -13.30 25.69
C ILE A 62 15.29 -12.41 25.32
N THR A 63 14.06 -12.94 25.29
CA THR A 63 12.87 -12.21 24.88
C THR A 63 12.46 -11.07 25.81
N THR A 64 12.97 -11.08 27.04
CA THR A 64 12.76 -10.01 28.04
C THR A 64 13.92 -9.05 28.16
N SER A 65 15.04 -9.28 27.47
CA SER A 65 16.25 -8.46 27.59
C SER A 65 16.09 -7.05 27.00
N CYS A 66 15.28 -6.91 25.93
CA CYS A 66 14.98 -5.62 25.30
C CYS A 66 13.65 -5.69 24.53
N GLU A 67 13.14 -4.54 24.09
CA GLU A 67 11.86 -4.45 23.38
C GLU A 67 11.92 -5.16 22.01
N GLU A 68 13.03 -5.05 21.30
CA GLU A 68 13.26 -5.67 19.99
C GLU A 68 13.23 -7.19 20.06
N ALA A 69 13.70 -7.78 21.16
CA ALA A 69 13.72 -9.22 21.37
C ALA A 69 12.32 -9.86 21.44
N ARG A 70 11.28 -9.06 21.72
CA ARG A 70 9.89 -9.54 21.69
C ARG A 70 9.49 -10.05 20.32
N GLY A 71 10.16 -9.61 19.24
CA GLY A 71 9.96 -10.14 17.90
C GLY A 71 10.20 -11.66 17.80
N LEU A 72 11.10 -12.22 18.60
CA LEU A 72 11.38 -13.66 18.65
C LEU A 72 10.17 -14.52 19.02
N THR A 73 9.18 -13.96 19.67
CA THR A 73 7.93 -14.68 20.02
C THR A 73 6.89 -14.66 18.91
N LYS A 74 7.15 -13.94 17.80
CA LYS A 74 6.22 -13.75 16.68
C LYS A 74 6.95 -13.76 15.35
N ILE A 75 7.75 -14.77 15.11
CA ILE A 75 8.50 -14.92 13.86
C ILE A 75 7.52 -15.05 12.68
N MET A 76 7.78 -14.29 11.64
CA MET A 76 6.96 -14.26 10.42
C MET A 76 7.62 -15.10 9.31
N PRO A 77 6.85 -15.55 8.30
CA PRO A 77 7.40 -16.22 7.13
C PRO A 77 8.52 -15.39 6.47
N GLY A 78 9.65 -16.06 6.16
CA GLY A 78 10.85 -15.42 5.60
C GLY A 78 11.85 -14.89 6.63
N GLU A 79 11.51 -14.89 7.92
CA GLU A 79 12.43 -14.61 9.01
C GLU A 79 13.17 -15.88 9.44
N SER A 80 14.37 -15.74 9.99
CA SER A 80 15.16 -16.89 10.46
C SER A 80 15.93 -16.60 11.73
N ILE A 81 16.19 -17.66 12.50
CA ILE A 81 17.06 -17.62 13.68
C ILE A 81 18.29 -18.46 13.42
N ARG A 82 19.46 -17.93 13.74
CA ARG A 82 20.73 -18.66 13.81
C ARG A 82 21.22 -18.66 15.24
N ILE A 83 21.65 -19.82 15.71
CA ILE A 83 22.13 -20.00 17.08
C ILE A 83 23.55 -20.55 17.00
N ARG A 84 24.47 -19.89 17.70
CA ARG A 84 25.86 -20.33 17.84
C ARG A 84 26.11 -20.77 19.28
N LEU A 85 26.57 -22.01 19.44
CA LEU A 85 26.90 -22.60 20.73
C LEU A 85 28.44 -22.79 20.81
N ASP A 86 28.97 -22.80 22.03
CA ASP A 86 30.36 -23.21 22.27
C ASP A 86 30.49 -24.74 22.36
N GLN A 87 31.71 -25.22 22.65
CA GLN A 87 32.00 -26.65 22.77
C GLN A 87 31.29 -27.33 23.95
N GLN A 88 30.87 -26.54 24.95
CA GLN A 88 30.11 -27.00 26.12
C GLN A 88 28.57 -26.90 25.90
N GLY A 89 28.11 -26.51 24.71
CA GLY A 89 26.69 -26.35 24.41
C GLY A 89 26.07 -25.07 24.98
N GLN A 90 26.90 -24.11 25.44
CA GLN A 90 26.40 -22.83 25.93
C GLN A 90 26.18 -21.85 24.78
N LEU A 91 25.13 -21.02 24.90
CA LEU A 91 24.81 -20.02 23.89
C LEU A 91 25.88 -18.91 23.84
N GLN A 92 26.54 -18.78 22.69
CA GLN A 92 27.46 -17.67 22.40
C GLN A 92 26.78 -16.51 21.71
N GLU A 93 25.89 -16.81 20.76
CA GLU A 93 25.18 -15.77 20.00
C GLU A 93 23.86 -16.33 19.43
N LEU A 94 22.83 -15.52 19.48
CA LEU A 94 21.59 -15.73 18.73
C LEU A 94 21.42 -14.57 17.74
N VAL A 95 21.27 -14.87 16.45
CA VAL A 95 21.00 -13.89 15.39
C VAL A 95 19.59 -14.09 14.87
N TYR A 96 18.75 -13.10 15.06
CA TYR A 96 17.40 -13.05 14.50
C TYR A 96 17.40 -12.21 13.23
N GLN A 97 17.31 -12.88 12.08
CA GLN A 97 17.25 -12.25 10.78
C GLN A 97 15.79 -11.91 10.44
N ARG A 98 15.40 -10.66 10.54
CA ARG A 98 14.04 -10.19 10.22
C ARG A 98 13.78 -10.15 8.71
N ASN A 99 14.78 -9.74 7.95
CA ASN A 99 14.73 -9.68 6.49
C ASN A 99 16.18 -9.64 5.95
N ALA A 100 16.36 -9.53 4.66
CA ALA A 100 17.69 -9.51 4.06
C ALA A 100 18.59 -8.36 4.55
N VAL A 101 17.98 -7.27 5.07
CA VAL A 101 18.65 -6.03 5.47
C VAL A 101 18.88 -5.95 6.98
N GLU A 102 17.94 -6.43 7.79
CA GLU A 102 17.93 -6.22 9.24
C GLU A 102 18.13 -7.53 10.00
N ALA A 103 19.15 -7.57 10.86
CA ALA A 103 19.39 -8.66 11.81
C ALA A 103 19.58 -8.11 13.22
N LEU A 104 19.06 -8.83 14.21
CA LEU A 104 19.33 -8.59 15.63
C LEU A 104 20.27 -9.67 16.17
N HIS A 105 21.34 -9.25 16.81
CA HIS A 105 22.32 -10.08 17.45
C HIS A 105 22.14 -10.02 18.97
N PHE A 106 21.99 -11.16 19.60
CA PHE A 106 21.89 -11.28 21.05
C PHE A 106 23.11 -12.07 21.57
N THR A 107 23.94 -11.44 22.38
CA THR A 107 25.11 -12.05 23.02
C THR A 107 24.94 -12.06 24.53
N PRO A 108 25.37 -13.15 25.22
CA PRO A 108 25.36 -13.19 26.68
C PRO A 108 26.19 -12.05 27.28
N HIS A 109 25.67 -11.40 28.32
CA HIS A 109 26.37 -10.38 29.09
C HIS A 109 26.01 -10.51 30.57
N GLY A 110 26.84 -11.22 31.32
CA GLY A 110 26.54 -11.62 32.69
C GLY A 110 25.24 -12.44 32.76
N ASP A 111 24.34 -12.04 33.64
CA ASP A 111 23.00 -12.66 33.76
C ASP A 111 21.96 -12.17 32.75
N SER A 112 22.33 -11.30 31.82
CA SER A 112 21.43 -10.71 30.80
C SER A 112 21.93 -10.98 29.39
N PHE A 113 21.30 -10.33 28.38
CA PHE A 113 21.71 -10.33 26.99
C PHE A 113 21.88 -8.90 26.48
N GLN A 114 22.94 -8.69 25.74
CA GLN A 114 23.13 -7.47 24.98
C GLN A 114 22.57 -7.68 23.58
N ALA A 115 21.71 -6.75 23.15
CA ALA A 115 21.16 -6.74 21.79
C ALA A 115 21.88 -5.70 20.92
N ARG A 116 22.21 -6.07 19.69
CA ARG A 116 22.75 -5.17 18.67
C ARG A 116 21.96 -5.38 17.38
N THR A 117 21.44 -4.29 16.82
CA THR A 117 20.81 -4.31 15.50
C THR A 117 21.87 -4.08 14.44
N ASP A 118 21.97 -4.98 13.47
CA ASP A 118 22.77 -4.84 12.25
C ASP A 118 21.85 -4.52 11.09
N ILE A 119 22.05 -3.34 10.47
CA ILE A 119 21.29 -2.87 9.31
C ILE A 119 22.25 -2.71 8.15
N LYS A 120 22.14 -3.60 7.17
CA LYS A 120 22.91 -3.51 5.93
C LYS A 120 22.39 -2.35 5.07
N GLN A 121 23.32 -1.60 4.52
CA GLN A 121 22.96 -0.53 3.59
C GLN A 121 22.54 -1.10 2.24
N VAL A 122 21.35 -0.70 1.78
CA VAL A 122 20.87 -1.00 0.44
C VAL A 122 21.35 0.13 -0.47
N GLU A 123 22.22 -0.19 -1.41
CA GLU A 123 22.64 0.72 -2.48
C GLU A 123 21.44 0.96 -3.41
N ARG A 124 21.16 2.22 -3.73
CA ARG A 124 20.07 2.60 -4.63
C ARG A 124 20.64 3.08 -5.96
N ARG A 125 20.15 2.49 -7.04
CA ARG A 125 20.49 2.87 -8.41
C ARG A 125 19.24 3.25 -9.16
N LEU A 126 19.38 4.03 -10.24
CA LEU A 126 18.25 4.36 -11.11
C LEU A 126 17.98 3.18 -12.05
N GLY A 127 16.75 2.68 -12.00
CA GLY A 127 16.21 1.72 -12.95
C GLY A 127 15.29 2.43 -13.95
N TYR A 128 15.22 1.90 -15.16
CA TYR A 128 14.40 2.44 -16.24
C TYR A 128 13.64 1.30 -16.92
N LEU A 129 12.35 1.45 -17.06
CA LEU A 129 11.52 0.50 -17.80
C LEU A 129 10.47 1.24 -18.63
N SER A 130 10.16 0.66 -19.78
CA SER A 130 9.10 1.14 -20.65
C SER A 130 8.39 -0.03 -21.30
N GLY A 131 7.16 0.16 -21.73
CA GLY A 131 6.38 -0.88 -22.40
C GLY A 131 5.20 -0.33 -23.17
N THR A 132 4.82 -1.07 -24.21
CA THR A 132 3.61 -0.81 -24.99
C THR A 132 2.50 -1.75 -24.58
N ILE A 133 1.30 -1.24 -24.46
CA ILE A 133 0.13 -2.02 -24.06
C ILE A 133 -0.36 -2.86 -25.26
N VAL A 134 -0.41 -4.16 -25.05
CA VAL A 134 -0.93 -5.12 -26.05
C VAL A 134 -2.34 -5.57 -25.69
N SER A 135 -2.61 -5.83 -24.41
CA SER A 135 -3.91 -6.29 -23.90
C SER A 135 -4.38 -5.46 -22.71
N SER A 136 -3.80 -5.67 -21.54
CA SER A 136 -4.05 -4.88 -20.34
C SER A 136 -2.78 -4.20 -19.87
N PHE A 137 -2.92 -3.11 -19.11
CA PHE A 137 -1.77 -2.44 -18.51
C PHE A 137 -0.97 -3.40 -17.61
N TYR A 138 -1.66 -4.11 -16.71
CA TYR A 138 -1.01 -5.03 -15.77
C TYR A 138 -0.13 -6.06 -16.47
N LEU A 139 -0.70 -6.83 -17.42
CA LEU A 139 0.04 -7.87 -18.12
C LEU A 139 1.19 -7.31 -18.99
N SER A 140 0.97 -6.17 -19.62
CA SER A 140 2.02 -5.54 -20.45
C SER A 140 3.16 -5.00 -19.58
N ALA A 141 2.86 -4.42 -18.43
CA ALA A 141 3.84 -3.91 -17.48
C ALA A 141 4.63 -5.04 -16.81
N GLN A 142 3.97 -6.13 -16.43
CA GLN A 142 4.61 -7.34 -15.91
C GLN A 142 5.57 -7.96 -16.95
N LYS A 143 5.13 -8.07 -18.21
CA LYS A 143 5.97 -8.55 -19.31
C LYS A 143 7.19 -7.64 -19.57
N ALA A 144 7.05 -6.34 -19.35
CA ALA A 144 8.16 -5.38 -19.44
C ALA A 144 9.14 -5.48 -18.24
N GLY A 145 8.83 -6.27 -17.21
CA GLY A 145 9.69 -6.49 -16.04
C GLY A 145 9.37 -5.61 -14.83
N LEU A 146 8.25 -4.88 -14.83
CA LEU A 146 7.80 -4.14 -13.66
C LEU A 146 7.32 -5.09 -12.56
N SER A 147 7.69 -4.81 -11.32
CA SER A 147 7.12 -5.48 -10.16
C SER A 147 5.67 -5.07 -9.91
N ASP A 148 4.90 -5.93 -9.25
CA ASP A 148 3.51 -5.63 -8.89
C ASP A 148 3.39 -4.31 -8.12
N ALA A 149 4.34 -4.01 -7.23
CA ALA A 149 4.38 -2.76 -6.48
C ALA A 149 4.47 -1.53 -7.39
N LEU A 150 5.37 -1.55 -8.39
CA LEU A 150 5.50 -0.45 -9.36
C LEU A 150 4.30 -0.35 -10.30
N ILE A 151 3.71 -1.48 -10.70
CA ILE A 151 2.48 -1.50 -11.51
C ILE A 151 1.32 -0.83 -10.75
N MET A 152 1.15 -1.17 -9.48
CA MET A 152 0.11 -0.57 -8.63
C MET A 152 0.39 0.90 -8.30
N ASP A 153 1.66 1.28 -8.17
CA ASP A 153 2.08 2.68 -8.00
C ASP A 153 1.67 3.50 -9.24
N LEU A 154 2.03 3.07 -10.45
CA LEU A 154 1.62 3.71 -11.69
C LEU A 154 0.09 3.79 -11.86
N ALA A 155 -0.62 2.71 -11.54
CA ALA A 155 -2.09 2.72 -11.57
C ALA A 155 -2.68 3.73 -10.58
N THR A 156 -2.05 3.90 -9.42
CA THR A 156 -2.47 4.90 -8.41
C THR A 156 -2.17 6.32 -8.87
N ILE A 157 -0.99 6.56 -9.44
CA ILE A 157 -0.56 7.87 -9.94
C ILE A 157 -1.51 8.38 -11.04
N PHE A 158 -1.72 7.56 -12.07
CA PHE A 158 -2.48 7.96 -13.25
C PHE A 158 -3.97 7.66 -13.17
N GLY A 159 -4.42 6.84 -12.21
CA GLY A 159 -5.83 6.47 -12.02
C GLY A 159 -6.77 7.64 -11.69
N TRP A 160 -6.21 8.81 -11.41
CA TRP A 160 -6.98 10.05 -11.28
C TRP A 160 -7.40 10.66 -12.61
N ASP A 161 -6.69 10.38 -13.67
CA ASP A 161 -6.88 10.92 -15.02
C ASP A 161 -7.28 9.86 -16.03
N ILE A 162 -6.91 8.58 -15.81
CA ILE A 162 -7.13 7.45 -16.71
C ILE A 162 -7.92 6.36 -15.99
N ASP A 163 -9.01 5.91 -16.57
CA ASP A 163 -9.71 4.70 -16.12
C ASP A 163 -9.04 3.47 -16.74
N PHE A 164 -8.20 2.80 -15.94
CA PHE A 164 -7.44 1.62 -16.40
C PHE A 164 -8.31 0.43 -16.82
N ALA A 165 -9.57 0.37 -16.39
CA ALA A 165 -10.50 -0.67 -16.79
C ALA A 165 -11.21 -0.36 -18.13
N LEU A 166 -11.45 0.93 -18.43
CA LEU A 166 -12.31 1.34 -19.54
C LEU A 166 -11.60 2.12 -20.64
N GLU A 167 -10.50 2.81 -20.34
CA GLU A 167 -9.87 3.76 -21.26
C GLU A 167 -8.58 3.29 -21.90
N ILE A 168 -7.95 2.25 -21.37
CA ILE A 168 -6.73 1.66 -21.92
C ILE A 168 -6.96 1.05 -23.30
N ARG A 169 -6.01 1.27 -24.20
CA ARG A 169 -6.04 0.76 -25.58
C ARG A 169 -4.71 0.11 -25.95
N LYS A 170 -4.79 -0.85 -26.88
CA LYS A 170 -3.61 -1.37 -27.57
C LYS A 170 -2.88 -0.21 -28.25
N GLY A 171 -1.55 -0.14 -28.08
CA GLY A 171 -0.70 0.95 -28.57
C GLY A 171 -0.48 2.08 -27.57
N ASP A 172 -1.24 2.16 -26.48
CA ASP A 172 -0.87 3.02 -25.35
C ASP A 172 0.48 2.56 -24.79
N HIS A 173 1.24 3.46 -24.19
CA HIS A 173 2.55 3.11 -23.64
C HIS A 173 2.83 3.82 -22.32
N PHE A 174 3.78 3.27 -21.59
CA PHE A 174 4.26 3.82 -20.33
C PHE A 174 5.77 3.77 -20.25
N SER A 175 6.34 4.69 -19.49
CA SER A 175 7.74 4.71 -19.10
C SER A 175 7.85 5.07 -17.63
N VAL A 176 8.82 4.48 -16.94
CA VAL A 176 9.06 4.75 -15.52
C VAL A 176 10.55 4.81 -15.22
N VAL A 177 10.92 5.80 -14.43
CA VAL A 177 12.20 5.93 -13.75
C VAL A 177 11.95 5.59 -12.28
N TYR A 178 12.68 4.63 -11.73
CA TYR A 178 12.48 4.14 -10.38
C TYR A 178 13.79 3.86 -9.67
N GLU A 179 13.74 3.72 -8.34
CA GLU A 179 14.87 3.26 -7.57
C GLU A 179 14.98 1.73 -7.67
N GLU A 180 16.19 1.23 -7.86
CA GLU A 180 16.53 -0.18 -7.82
C GLU A 180 17.45 -0.43 -6.65
N GLY A 181 17.04 -1.31 -5.73
CA GLY A 181 17.83 -1.66 -4.55
C GLY A 181 18.85 -2.75 -4.86
N PHE A 182 20.08 -2.58 -4.35
CA PHE A 182 21.13 -3.60 -4.39
C PHE A 182 21.67 -3.87 -3.00
N LEU A 183 21.78 -5.13 -2.63
CA LEU A 183 22.37 -5.58 -1.38
C LEU A 183 23.53 -6.50 -1.69
N ASN A 184 24.74 -6.12 -1.27
CA ASN A 184 25.97 -6.88 -1.57
C ASN A 184 26.14 -7.16 -3.07
N GLY A 185 25.82 -6.18 -3.93
CA GLY A 185 25.90 -6.27 -5.39
C GLY A 185 24.75 -7.03 -6.08
N ASN A 186 23.89 -7.70 -5.33
CA ASN A 186 22.72 -8.40 -5.86
C ASN A 186 21.47 -7.52 -5.81
N ARG A 187 20.61 -7.65 -6.83
CA ARG A 187 19.34 -6.92 -6.88
C ARG A 187 18.46 -7.32 -5.68
N HIS A 188 18.05 -6.32 -4.93
CA HIS A 188 17.22 -6.46 -3.73
C HIS A 188 15.94 -5.63 -3.84
N GLY A 189 15.06 -6.05 -4.73
CA GLY A 189 13.78 -5.42 -4.97
C GLY A 189 13.84 -4.09 -5.71
N ASN A 190 12.67 -3.57 -6.01
CA ASN A 190 12.48 -2.24 -6.58
C ASN A 190 12.06 -1.29 -5.46
N GLY A 191 12.62 -0.08 -5.49
CA GLY A 191 12.19 1.02 -4.66
C GLY A 191 10.98 1.74 -5.26
N ARG A 192 10.98 3.06 -5.12
CA ARG A 192 9.87 3.95 -5.45
C ARG A 192 9.96 4.42 -6.89
N SER A 193 8.82 4.68 -7.55
CA SER A 193 8.80 5.43 -8.80
C SER A 193 9.23 6.87 -8.54
N LEU A 194 10.24 7.34 -9.26
CA LEU A 194 10.72 8.73 -9.18
C LEU A 194 10.05 9.62 -10.22
N ALA A 195 9.88 9.09 -11.43
CA ALA A 195 9.15 9.75 -12.50
C ALA A 195 8.45 8.70 -13.36
N ALA A 196 7.29 9.06 -13.90
CA ALA A 196 6.57 8.20 -14.81
C ALA A 196 5.90 9.01 -15.92
N GLU A 197 5.76 8.37 -17.07
CA GLU A 197 4.97 8.85 -18.19
C GLU A 197 3.97 7.77 -18.59
N PHE A 198 2.77 8.19 -18.90
CA PHE A 198 1.74 7.34 -19.48
C PHE A 198 1.14 8.05 -20.68
N VAL A 199 1.16 7.41 -21.85
CA VAL A 199 0.51 7.92 -23.04
C VAL A 199 -0.74 7.09 -23.31
N ASN A 200 -1.89 7.72 -23.15
CA ASN A 200 -3.20 7.13 -23.36
C ASN A 200 -3.92 7.85 -24.49
N ARG A 201 -4.24 7.14 -25.56
CA ARG A 201 -4.92 7.69 -26.74
C ARG A 201 -4.21 8.94 -27.29
N GLY A 202 -2.89 8.92 -27.34
CA GLY A 202 -2.05 10.03 -27.81
C GLY A 202 -1.88 11.19 -26.81
N ARG A 203 -2.55 11.17 -25.67
CA ARG A 203 -2.39 12.17 -24.62
C ARG A 203 -1.31 11.74 -23.62
N VAL A 204 -0.33 12.61 -23.42
CA VAL A 204 0.78 12.38 -22.50
C VAL A 204 0.42 12.85 -21.09
N TYR A 205 0.65 11.99 -20.11
CA TYR A 205 0.55 12.27 -18.67
C TYR A 205 1.91 12.03 -18.05
N ARG A 206 2.45 13.00 -17.31
CA ARG A 206 3.73 12.89 -16.62
C ARG A 206 3.56 13.15 -15.14
N ALA A 207 4.25 12.35 -14.35
CA ALA A 207 4.24 12.44 -12.90
C ALA A 207 5.67 12.39 -12.38
N ILE A 208 6.03 13.34 -11.54
CA ILE A 208 7.31 13.45 -10.87
C ILE A 208 7.07 13.35 -9.37
N ARG A 209 7.81 12.48 -8.70
CA ARG A 209 7.73 12.31 -7.25
C ARG A 209 8.44 13.45 -6.55
N HIS A 210 7.83 13.93 -5.48
CA HIS A 210 8.48 14.82 -4.53
C HIS A 210 8.27 14.29 -3.11
N GLU A 211 9.35 14.25 -2.33
CA GLU A 211 9.34 13.86 -0.93
C GLU A 211 9.63 15.07 -0.06
N LYS A 212 8.78 15.28 0.94
CA LYS A 212 8.94 16.35 1.92
C LYS A 212 9.93 15.93 3.01
N GLU A 213 10.44 16.89 3.75
CA GLU A 213 11.35 16.67 4.89
C GLU A 213 10.82 15.69 5.95
N ASN A 214 9.49 15.59 6.10
CA ASN A 214 8.84 14.67 7.03
C ASN A 214 8.63 13.25 6.47
N GLY A 215 9.19 12.93 5.28
CA GLY A 215 9.07 11.65 4.60
C GLY A 215 7.75 11.44 3.84
N GLU A 216 6.79 12.39 3.92
CA GLU A 216 5.57 12.33 3.08
C GLU A 216 5.94 12.61 1.63
N SER A 217 5.41 11.83 0.71
CA SER A 217 5.63 12.03 -0.72
C SER A 217 4.33 12.01 -1.51
N ASP A 218 4.34 12.79 -2.58
CA ASP A 218 3.25 12.88 -3.55
C ASP A 218 3.83 13.03 -4.97
N TYR A 219 2.94 12.86 -5.97
CA TYR A 219 3.30 13.02 -7.38
C TYR A 219 2.70 14.30 -7.94
N TYR A 220 3.52 14.99 -8.73
CA TYR A 220 3.18 16.26 -9.37
C TYR A 220 3.49 16.19 -10.86
N SER A 221 2.71 16.94 -11.66
CA SER A 221 3.09 17.17 -13.05
C SER A 221 4.43 17.93 -13.13
N PRO A 222 5.13 17.95 -14.26
CA PRO A 222 6.40 18.69 -14.40
C PRO A 222 6.33 20.17 -13.98
N ASN A 223 5.16 20.77 -14.04
CA ASN A 223 4.92 22.17 -13.63
C ASN A 223 4.56 22.34 -12.14
N GLY A 224 4.58 21.26 -11.35
CA GLY A 224 4.27 21.27 -9.92
C GLY A 224 2.78 21.24 -9.57
N ASN A 225 1.89 20.92 -10.51
CA ASN A 225 0.49 20.66 -10.20
C ASN A 225 0.33 19.24 -9.68
N SER A 226 -0.47 19.06 -8.63
CA SER A 226 -0.69 17.71 -8.07
C SER A 226 -1.34 16.78 -9.10
N MET A 227 -0.82 15.56 -9.20
CA MET A 227 -1.48 14.49 -9.97
C MET A 227 -2.76 13.99 -9.31
N ARG A 228 -2.90 14.17 -8.00
CA ARG A 228 -4.10 13.81 -7.28
C ARG A 228 -5.21 14.82 -7.52
N LYS A 229 -6.44 14.34 -7.61
CA LYS A 229 -7.62 15.20 -7.52
C LYS A 229 -7.95 15.43 -6.04
N ALA A 230 -8.49 16.61 -5.76
CA ALA A 230 -8.90 16.94 -4.40
C ALA A 230 -10.03 16.05 -3.86
N PHE A 231 -10.70 15.27 -4.73
CA PHE A 231 -11.82 14.41 -4.36
C PHE A 231 -11.80 13.06 -5.09
N LEU A 232 -12.09 11.99 -4.36
CA LEU A 232 -12.45 10.69 -4.91
C LEU A 232 -13.83 10.76 -5.57
N ARG A 233 -13.98 10.18 -6.77
CA ARG A 233 -15.30 10.04 -7.41
C ARG A 233 -16.18 9.03 -6.70
N ALA A 234 -15.60 7.93 -6.26
CA ALA A 234 -16.26 6.87 -5.52
C ALA A 234 -15.55 6.66 -4.17
N PRO A 235 -16.14 7.14 -3.05
CA PRO A 235 -15.53 7.04 -1.73
C PRO A 235 -15.81 5.69 -1.02
N VAL A 236 -16.05 4.63 -1.79
CA VAL A 236 -16.33 3.27 -1.32
C VAL A 236 -15.96 2.26 -2.40
N ASP A 237 -15.47 1.10 -2.01
CA ASP A 237 -15.31 -0.03 -2.93
C ASP A 237 -16.70 -0.64 -3.19
N PHE A 238 -17.17 -0.63 -4.43
CA PHE A 238 -18.54 -0.96 -4.80
C PHE A 238 -18.61 -2.01 -5.92
N ARG A 239 -19.71 -2.76 -5.95
CA ARG A 239 -19.98 -3.74 -7.02
C ARG A 239 -20.58 -3.09 -8.27
N ARG A 240 -21.49 -2.12 -8.08
CA ARG A 240 -22.18 -1.40 -9.16
C ARG A 240 -22.79 -0.10 -8.64
N ILE A 241 -23.02 0.82 -9.55
CA ILE A 241 -23.86 2.01 -9.28
C ILE A 241 -25.31 1.56 -9.37
N SER A 242 -26.02 1.54 -8.24
CA SER A 242 -27.44 1.14 -8.16
C SER A 242 -28.40 2.25 -8.56
N SER A 243 -28.00 3.51 -8.35
CA SER A 243 -28.78 4.66 -8.81
C SER A 243 -27.88 5.86 -9.11
N ARG A 244 -28.09 6.46 -10.30
CA ARG A 244 -27.36 7.64 -10.75
C ARG A 244 -27.99 8.92 -10.25
N PHE A 245 -27.21 10.01 -10.28
CA PHE A 245 -27.72 11.38 -10.09
C PHE A 245 -28.74 11.71 -11.17
N THR A 246 -29.93 12.18 -10.79
CA THR A 246 -30.98 12.56 -11.72
C THR A 246 -31.85 13.67 -11.14
N LYS A 247 -32.40 14.52 -12.02
CA LYS A 247 -33.37 15.57 -11.64
C LYS A 247 -34.71 15.00 -11.23
N GLU A 248 -35.10 13.84 -11.78
CA GLU A 248 -36.34 13.16 -11.50
C GLU A 248 -36.22 11.66 -11.60
N ARG A 249 -36.65 10.93 -10.57
CA ARG A 249 -36.85 9.47 -10.59
C ARG A 249 -38.02 9.08 -9.70
N PHE A 250 -38.62 7.93 -9.98
CA PHE A 250 -39.59 7.32 -9.07
C PHE A 250 -38.85 6.82 -7.81
N HIS A 251 -39.29 7.29 -6.64
CA HIS A 251 -38.63 6.89 -5.36
C HIS A 251 -39.22 5.56 -4.90
N PRO A 252 -38.40 4.48 -4.76
CA PRO A 252 -38.91 3.13 -4.55
C PRO A 252 -39.64 2.93 -3.22
N VAL A 253 -39.32 3.74 -2.20
CA VAL A 253 -39.98 3.66 -0.87
C VAL A 253 -41.14 4.62 -0.73
N LEU A 254 -41.07 5.79 -1.37
CA LEU A 254 -42.07 6.83 -1.20
C LEU A 254 -43.18 6.84 -2.28
N GLY A 255 -43.04 6.01 -3.32
CA GLY A 255 -44.03 5.89 -4.39
C GLY A 255 -44.29 7.14 -5.22
N LYS A 256 -43.39 8.15 -5.21
CA LYS A 256 -43.52 9.40 -5.92
C LYS A 256 -42.25 9.86 -6.60
N LYS A 257 -42.40 10.69 -7.64
CA LYS A 257 -41.24 11.26 -8.34
C LYS A 257 -40.52 12.26 -7.46
N ARG A 258 -39.19 12.10 -7.37
CA ARG A 258 -38.28 13.00 -6.63
C ARG A 258 -36.92 13.06 -7.31
N PRO A 259 -36.18 14.18 -7.17
CA PRO A 259 -34.80 14.25 -7.61
C PRO A 259 -33.93 13.34 -6.77
N HIS A 260 -32.98 12.64 -7.40
CA HIS A 260 -31.89 11.95 -6.75
C HIS A 260 -30.63 12.81 -6.78
N ARG A 261 -30.35 13.44 -5.64
CA ARG A 261 -29.30 14.48 -5.51
C ARG A 261 -27.92 13.91 -5.22
N GLY A 262 -27.74 12.61 -5.35
CA GLY A 262 -26.50 11.89 -5.15
C GLY A 262 -26.33 10.70 -6.08
N VAL A 263 -25.37 9.84 -5.78
CA VAL A 263 -25.15 8.54 -6.43
C VAL A 263 -25.21 7.46 -5.38
N ASP A 264 -25.92 6.38 -5.69
CA ASP A 264 -26.02 5.22 -4.82
C ASP A 264 -25.05 4.12 -5.29
N TYR A 265 -24.06 3.80 -4.46
CA TYR A 265 -23.07 2.76 -4.69
C TYR A 265 -23.44 1.50 -3.91
N ALA A 266 -23.86 0.45 -4.61
CA ALA A 266 -24.20 -0.84 -4.00
C ALA A 266 -22.94 -1.55 -3.48
N ALA A 267 -22.88 -1.76 -2.17
CA ALA A 267 -21.79 -2.44 -1.49
C ALA A 267 -22.32 -3.22 -0.28
N ALA A 268 -21.61 -4.22 0.16
CA ALA A 268 -22.00 -5.02 1.32
C ALA A 268 -22.03 -4.17 2.61
N THR A 269 -22.92 -4.52 3.52
CA THR A 269 -22.92 -3.92 4.87
C THR A 269 -21.55 -4.11 5.53
N GLY A 270 -21.00 -3.05 6.11
CA GLY A 270 -19.68 -3.08 6.74
C GLY A 270 -18.52 -2.69 5.82
N THR A 271 -18.72 -2.55 4.50
CA THR A 271 -17.70 -2.02 3.58
C THR A 271 -17.23 -0.63 4.06
N PRO A 272 -15.92 -0.37 4.16
CA PRO A 272 -15.39 0.92 4.59
C PRO A 272 -15.79 2.05 3.64
N ILE A 273 -16.28 3.14 4.20
CA ILE A 273 -16.55 4.40 3.49
C ILE A 273 -15.38 5.35 3.76
N LYS A 274 -14.78 5.85 2.69
CA LYS A 274 -13.60 6.73 2.70
C LYS A 274 -14.05 8.20 2.62
N ALA A 275 -13.33 9.11 3.27
CA ALA A 275 -13.49 10.54 3.01
C ALA A 275 -13.11 10.84 1.57
N ALA A 276 -14.00 11.47 0.81
CA ALA A 276 -13.74 11.77 -0.60
C ALA A 276 -12.61 12.79 -0.79
N GLY A 277 -12.36 13.66 0.17
CA GLY A 277 -11.30 14.66 0.16
C GLY A 277 -10.89 15.05 1.58
N ASP A 278 -9.78 15.76 1.68
CA ASP A 278 -9.37 16.38 2.94
C ASP A 278 -10.44 17.35 3.43
N GLY A 279 -10.80 17.28 4.71
CA GLY A 279 -11.88 18.14 5.21
C GLY A 279 -12.09 18.07 6.70
N ARG A 280 -13.16 18.71 7.14
CA ARG A 280 -13.62 18.71 8.53
C ARG A 280 -15.04 18.17 8.61
N VAL A 281 -15.30 17.29 9.58
CA VAL A 281 -16.65 16.79 9.88
C VAL A 281 -17.51 17.95 10.41
N ILE A 282 -18.55 18.32 9.69
CA ILE A 282 -19.53 19.34 10.11
C ILE A 282 -20.84 18.73 10.60
N PHE A 283 -21.05 17.44 10.34
CA PHE A 283 -22.21 16.72 10.85
C PHE A 283 -21.88 15.21 10.96
N ARG A 284 -22.23 14.63 12.09
CA ARG A 284 -22.24 13.18 12.36
C ARG A 284 -23.42 12.83 13.23
N GLY A 285 -24.37 12.08 12.71
CA GLY A 285 -25.59 11.74 13.42
C GLY A 285 -26.65 11.11 12.53
N THR A 286 -27.86 10.96 13.02
CA THR A 286 -29.03 10.52 12.23
C THR A 286 -29.71 11.73 11.61
N LYS A 287 -29.99 11.68 10.31
CA LYS A 287 -30.55 12.78 9.53
C LYS A 287 -31.76 12.31 8.70
N GLY A 288 -32.94 12.27 9.30
CA GLY A 288 -34.18 11.92 8.61
C GLY A 288 -34.06 10.69 7.70
N GLY A 289 -34.53 10.77 6.48
CA GLY A 289 -34.48 9.68 5.49
C GLY A 289 -33.08 9.22 5.09
N TYR A 290 -32.04 10.02 5.31
CA TYR A 290 -30.63 9.63 5.09
C TYR A 290 -30.12 8.60 6.12
N GLY A 291 -30.80 8.44 7.26
CA GLY A 291 -30.33 7.59 8.33
C GLY A 291 -29.02 8.10 8.95
N ARG A 292 -28.12 7.20 9.34
CA ARG A 292 -26.79 7.59 9.85
C ARG A 292 -25.98 8.25 8.76
N THR A 293 -25.56 9.49 9.03
CA THR A 293 -25.00 10.39 8.04
C THR A 293 -23.75 11.08 8.56
N ILE A 294 -22.76 11.24 7.68
CA ILE A 294 -21.61 12.13 7.88
C ILE A 294 -21.65 13.21 6.78
N ILE A 295 -21.34 14.45 7.16
CA ILE A 295 -21.13 15.55 6.20
C ILE A 295 -19.76 16.14 6.46
N LEU A 296 -18.95 16.23 5.40
CA LEU A 296 -17.64 16.85 5.43
C LEU A 296 -17.68 18.19 4.70
N LYS A 297 -16.99 19.20 5.27
CA LYS A 297 -16.69 20.47 4.61
C LYS A 297 -15.24 20.47 4.14
N HIS A 298 -15.02 20.85 2.88
CA HIS A 298 -13.74 20.89 2.21
C HIS A 298 -13.46 22.32 1.75
N GLY A 299 -12.61 23.02 2.49
CA GLY A 299 -12.38 24.44 2.26
C GLY A 299 -13.66 25.29 2.39
N SER A 300 -13.80 26.30 1.55
CA SER A 300 -14.97 27.21 1.56
C SER A 300 -16.10 26.74 0.67
N GLN A 301 -15.83 26.04 -0.41
CA GLN A 301 -16.78 25.82 -1.52
C GLN A 301 -17.42 24.43 -1.56
N TYR A 302 -16.75 23.39 -1.04
CA TYR A 302 -17.16 22.02 -1.27
C TYR A 302 -17.71 21.37 -0.01
N THR A 303 -18.72 20.51 -0.20
CA THR A 303 -19.27 19.67 0.87
C THR A 303 -19.60 18.30 0.29
N THR A 304 -19.32 17.24 1.05
CA THR A 304 -19.72 15.87 0.70
C THR A 304 -20.58 15.28 1.79
N LEU A 305 -21.58 14.48 1.39
CA LEU A 305 -22.50 13.80 2.29
C LEU A 305 -22.45 12.29 2.04
N TYR A 306 -22.41 11.54 3.12
CA TYR A 306 -22.36 10.08 3.16
C TYR A 306 -23.52 9.58 4.01
N ALA A 307 -24.43 8.81 3.44
CA ALA A 307 -25.64 8.39 4.11
C ALA A 307 -25.85 6.87 4.09
N HIS A 308 -26.87 6.41 4.83
CA HIS A 308 -27.27 5.02 5.05
C HIS A 308 -26.19 4.17 5.74
N LEU A 309 -25.33 4.79 6.58
CA LEU A 309 -24.24 4.09 7.26
C LEU A 309 -24.80 3.05 8.26
N SER A 310 -24.07 1.93 8.42
CA SER A 310 -24.32 0.96 9.50
C SER A 310 -23.73 1.44 10.83
N ARG A 311 -22.54 2.03 10.78
CA ARG A 311 -21.84 2.59 11.93
C ARG A 311 -20.84 3.66 11.50
N PHE A 312 -20.50 4.53 12.43
CA PHE A 312 -19.42 5.51 12.27
C PHE A 312 -18.09 4.91 12.71
N ARG A 313 -16.97 5.42 12.22
CA ARG A 313 -15.66 5.16 12.82
C ARG A 313 -15.54 5.95 14.14
N ASN A 314 -15.10 5.31 15.22
CA ASN A 314 -15.12 5.93 16.56
C ASN A 314 -14.29 7.23 16.66
N ALA A 315 -13.13 7.26 16.00
CA ALA A 315 -12.26 8.44 15.99
C ALA A 315 -12.83 9.64 15.19
N VAL A 316 -13.90 9.47 14.41
CA VAL A 316 -14.48 10.52 13.57
C VAL A 316 -15.66 11.16 14.29
N LYS A 317 -15.45 12.35 14.88
CA LYS A 317 -16.45 13.15 15.62
C LYS A 317 -16.69 14.48 14.89
N ASN A 318 -17.75 15.22 15.26
CA ASN A 318 -17.96 16.59 14.78
C ASN A 318 -16.70 17.44 15.09
N GLY A 319 -16.27 18.23 14.12
CA GLY A 319 -15.04 19.02 14.22
C GLY A 319 -13.75 18.29 13.85
N THR A 320 -13.74 16.94 13.77
CA THR A 320 -12.56 16.17 13.40
C THR A 320 -12.09 16.51 11.98
N ARG A 321 -10.77 16.74 11.80
CA ARG A 321 -10.15 16.78 10.48
C ARG A 321 -9.95 15.36 9.97
N VAL A 322 -10.25 15.13 8.71
CA VAL A 322 -10.04 13.85 8.02
C VAL A 322 -9.23 14.07 6.75
N ARG A 323 -8.42 13.08 6.39
CA ARG A 323 -7.67 13.07 5.13
C ARG A 323 -8.44 12.32 4.05
N GLN A 324 -8.21 12.66 2.79
CA GLN A 324 -8.72 11.90 1.65
C GLN A 324 -8.33 10.42 1.77
N GLY A 325 -9.28 9.52 1.48
CA GLY A 325 -9.07 8.07 1.62
C GLY A 325 -9.22 7.53 3.04
N GLN A 326 -9.24 8.38 4.07
CA GLN A 326 -9.43 7.94 5.45
C GLN A 326 -10.82 7.34 5.65
N THR A 327 -10.91 6.15 6.26
CA THR A 327 -12.19 5.54 6.63
C THR A 327 -12.92 6.40 7.65
N ILE A 328 -14.16 6.80 7.33
CA ILE A 328 -15.02 7.63 8.19
C ILE A 328 -16.22 6.88 8.77
N GLY A 329 -16.64 5.80 8.14
CA GLY A 329 -17.77 4.98 8.54
C GLY A 329 -17.87 3.73 7.68
N TYR A 330 -19.01 3.05 7.75
CA TYR A 330 -19.22 1.78 7.07
C TYR A 330 -20.59 1.73 6.42
N VAL A 331 -20.67 1.12 5.24
CA VAL A 331 -21.91 0.93 4.48
C VAL A 331 -22.96 0.21 5.32
N GLY A 332 -24.20 0.59 5.17
CA GLY A 332 -25.36 -0.02 5.83
C GLY A 332 -26.65 0.18 5.06
N LYS A 333 -27.76 0.16 5.82
CA LYS A 333 -29.14 0.29 5.33
C LYS A 333 -29.97 1.15 6.28
N SER A 334 -29.37 2.12 6.98
CA SER A 334 -30.12 2.97 7.90
C SER A 334 -30.95 4.03 7.17
N GLY A 335 -32.08 4.43 7.73
CA GLY A 335 -33.00 5.39 7.11
C GLY A 335 -33.86 4.80 5.98
N LEU A 336 -34.18 5.59 4.96
CA LEU A 336 -35.04 5.19 3.83
C LEU A 336 -34.19 4.50 2.73
N ALA A 337 -33.74 3.28 2.99
CA ALA A 337 -32.95 2.47 2.09
C ALA A 337 -33.60 1.11 1.85
N THR A 338 -33.63 0.64 0.60
CA THR A 338 -34.21 -0.68 0.23
C THR A 338 -33.19 -1.82 0.41
N GLY A 339 -31.90 -1.53 0.31
CA GLY A 339 -30.80 -2.48 0.47
C GLY A 339 -29.51 -1.79 0.89
N PRO A 340 -28.44 -2.54 1.20
CA PRO A 340 -27.15 -1.97 1.59
C PRO A 340 -26.52 -1.19 0.43
N HIS A 341 -26.24 0.10 0.66
CA HIS A 341 -25.54 0.97 -0.28
C HIS A 341 -24.99 2.22 0.43
N LEU A 342 -24.04 2.88 -0.19
CA LEU A 342 -23.65 4.24 0.15
C LEU A 342 -24.45 5.22 -0.73
N HIS A 343 -25.22 6.13 -0.14
CA HIS A 343 -25.68 7.32 -0.83
C HIS A 343 -24.64 8.43 -0.65
N TYR A 344 -24.10 8.92 -1.77
CA TYR A 344 -23.03 9.91 -1.80
C TYR A 344 -23.45 11.17 -2.56
N GLU A 345 -23.35 12.33 -1.91
CA GLU A 345 -23.61 13.62 -2.53
C GLU A 345 -22.33 14.46 -2.59
N PHE A 346 -22.14 15.17 -3.71
CA PHE A 346 -21.12 16.18 -3.91
C PHE A 346 -21.76 17.54 -4.15
N ARG A 347 -21.37 18.55 -3.40
CA ARG A 347 -21.96 19.89 -3.46
C ARG A 347 -20.88 20.93 -3.66
N VAL A 348 -21.15 21.89 -4.53
CA VAL A 348 -20.33 23.07 -4.82
C VAL A 348 -21.13 24.31 -4.48
N ASN A 349 -20.66 25.15 -3.56
CA ASN A 349 -21.38 26.31 -3.04
C ASN A 349 -22.85 25.99 -2.64
N GLY A 350 -23.02 24.86 -1.92
CA GLY A 350 -24.33 24.38 -1.47
C GLY A 350 -25.18 23.68 -2.53
N ARG A 351 -24.84 23.78 -3.82
CA ARG A 351 -25.61 23.18 -4.93
C ARG A 351 -25.11 21.76 -5.22
N HIS A 352 -26.02 20.80 -5.31
CA HIS A 352 -25.71 19.42 -5.67
C HIS A 352 -25.16 19.33 -7.10
N ARG A 353 -24.11 18.55 -7.27
CA ARG A 353 -23.50 18.24 -8.55
C ARG A 353 -23.41 16.73 -8.72
N ASN A 354 -23.47 16.26 -9.95
CA ASN A 354 -23.31 14.83 -10.23
C ASN A 354 -21.85 14.40 -9.96
N PRO A 355 -21.58 13.55 -8.95
CA PRO A 355 -20.22 13.13 -8.61
C PRO A 355 -19.48 12.43 -9.76
N LEU A 356 -20.23 11.75 -10.65
CA LEU A 356 -19.65 10.99 -11.76
C LEU A 356 -19.09 11.87 -12.87
N THR A 357 -19.67 13.07 -13.08
CA THR A 357 -19.36 13.92 -14.24
C THR A 357 -18.80 15.29 -13.88
N VAL A 358 -18.90 15.71 -12.61
CA VAL A 358 -18.36 17.00 -12.19
C VAL A 358 -16.85 17.06 -12.42
N LYS A 359 -16.35 18.17 -12.95
CA LYS A 359 -14.92 18.42 -13.05
C LYS A 359 -14.38 18.62 -11.63
N LEU A 360 -13.65 17.63 -11.14
CA LEU A 360 -13.02 17.68 -9.84
C LEU A 360 -11.79 18.59 -9.89
N PRO A 361 -11.59 19.48 -8.90
CA PRO A 361 -10.37 20.28 -8.84
C PRO A 361 -9.15 19.38 -8.58
N ALA A 362 -7.98 19.80 -9.04
CA ALA A 362 -6.72 19.21 -8.64
C ALA A 362 -6.53 19.42 -7.13
N SER A 363 -5.75 18.56 -6.51
CA SER A 363 -5.25 18.78 -5.15
C SER A 363 -4.30 19.99 -5.12
N ALA A 364 -3.85 20.41 -3.94
CA ALA A 364 -2.95 21.53 -3.83
C ALA A 364 -1.67 21.30 -4.67
N PRO A 365 -1.19 22.30 -5.42
CA PRO A 365 0.09 22.22 -6.08
C PRO A 365 1.22 22.11 -5.05
N ILE A 366 2.42 21.81 -5.53
CA ILE A 366 3.60 21.76 -4.68
C ILE A 366 3.76 23.06 -3.89
N GLU A 367 4.16 22.96 -2.62
CA GLU A 367 4.34 24.11 -1.75
C GLU A 367 5.41 25.05 -2.30
N LYS A 368 5.21 26.37 -2.16
CA LYS A 368 6.10 27.39 -2.73
C LYS A 368 7.57 27.22 -2.29
N ARG A 369 7.81 26.77 -1.06
CA ARG A 369 9.17 26.57 -0.52
C ARG A 369 9.95 25.48 -1.26
N TYR A 370 9.28 24.42 -1.75
CA TYR A 370 9.91 23.32 -2.49
C TYR A 370 9.91 23.53 -4.00
N LYS A 371 9.21 24.56 -4.51
CA LYS A 371 8.91 24.68 -5.94
C LYS A 371 10.18 24.81 -6.80
N ARG A 372 11.18 25.55 -6.36
CA ARG A 372 12.42 25.74 -7.12
C ARG A 372 13.18 24.42 -7.27
N GLU A 373 13.47 23.77 -6.16
CA GLU A 373 14.18 22.50 -6.13
C GLU A 373 13.42 21.43 -6.92
N PHE A 374 12.12 21.34 -6.74
CA PHE A 374 11.27 20.45 -7.51
C PHE A 374 11.36 20.68 -9.01
N LEU A 375 11.35 21.92 -9.49
CA LEU A 375 11.42 22.21 -10.94
C LEU A 375 12.76 21.82 -11.54
N GLU A 376 13.86 21.97 -10.80
CA GLU A 376 15.19 21.53 -11.23
C GLU A 376 15.24 20.00 -11.38
N GLU A 377 14.81 19.27 -10.38
CA GLU A 377 14.73 17.80 -10.40
C GLU A 377 13.73 17.30 -11.45
N SER A 378 12.57 17.94 -11.55
CA SER A 378 11.55 17.64 -12.55
C SER A 378 12.09 17.76 -13.98
N LYS A 379 12.88 18.77 -14.26
CA LYS A 379 13.53 18.95 -15.58
C LYS A 379 14.44 17.76 -15.89
N ARG A 380 15.32 17.39 -14.96
CA ARG A 380 16.26 16.26 -15.11
C ARG A 380 15.51 14.93 -15.37
N LEU A 381 14.48 14.64 -14.58
CA LEU A 381 13.70 13.41 -14.73
C LEU A 381 12.85 13.40 -16.00
N THR A 382 12.34 14.56 -16.43
CA THR A 382 11.58 14.71 -17.67
C THR A 382 12.50 14.47 -18.89
N GLU A 383 13.71 15.00 -18.90
CA GLU A 383 14.70 14.73 -19.94
C GLU A 383 15.02 13.23 -20.03
N THR A 384 15.11 12.54 -18.90
CA THR A 384 15.29 11.08 -18.86
C THR A 384 14.10 10.34 -19.48
N LEU A 385 12.86 10.73 -19.16
CA LEU A 385 11.67 10.15 -19.77
C LEU A 385 11.62 10.38 -21.28
N ASP A 386 12.03 11.57 -21.75
CA ASP A 386 12.12 11.88 -23.19
C ASP A 386 13.13 10.99 -23.91
N LEU A 387 14.28 10.70 -23.30
CA LEU A 387 15.27 9.77 -23.84
C LEU A 387 14.70 8.34 -23.96
N LEU A 388 13.99 7.86 -22.94
CA LEU A 388 13.33 6.56 -22.95
C LEU A 388 12.26 6.46 -24.04
N ALA A 389 11.45 7.50 -24.21
CA ALA A 389 10.41 7.53 -25.24
C ALA A 389 11.03 7.47 -26.66
N ARG A 390 12.14 8.19 -26.90
CA ARG A 390 12.87 8.13 -28.18
C ARG A 390 13.48 6.75 -28.43
N ALA A 391 14.07 6.13 -27.42
CA ALA A 391 14.64 4.78 -27.52
C ALA A 391 13.58 3.73 -27.89
N MET A 392 12.38 3.81 -27.30
CA MET A 392 11.25 2.96 -27.67
C MET A 392 10.83 3.14 -29.13
N LEU A 393 10.66 4.38 -29.59
CA LEU A 393 10.27 4.66 -30.97
C LEU A 393 11.28 4.09 -31.96
N ALA A 394 12.59 4.22 -31.67
CA ALA A 394 13.65 3.69 -32.51
C ALA A 394 13.65 2.14 -32.58
N GLN A 395 13.21 1.45 -31.54
CA GLN A 395 13.06 -0.01 -31.54
C GLN A 395 11.84 -0.47 -32.35
N THR A 396 10.73 0.27 -32.26
CA THR A 396 9.49 -0.07 -32.98
C THR A 396 9.63 0.15 -34.50
N THR A 397 10.49 1.05 -34.94
CA THR A 397 10.72 1.35 -36.38
C THR A 397 11.64 0.30 -37.06
N LYS A 398 12.30 -0.58 -36.27
CA LYS A 398 13.20 -1.64 -36.80
C LYS A 398 12.55 -3.01 -36.90
N GLN A 399 11.29 -3.15 -36.51
CA GLN A 399 10.45 -4.35 -36.70
C GLN A 399 9.39 -4.12 -37.78
#